data_6197c405da3935a195d0ca9e47566d9a
#
_entry.id   6197c405da3935a195d0ca9e47566d9a
#
_cell.length_a   1.000
_cell.length_b   1.000
_cell.length_c   1.000
_cell.angle_alpha   90.00
_cell.angle_beta   90.00
_cell.angle_gamma   90.00
#
_symmetry.space_group_name_H-M   'P 1'
#
loop_
_entity.id
_entity.type
_entity.pdbx_description
1 polymer ?
#
loop_
_entity_poly.entity_id
_entity_poly.type
_entity_poly.pdbx_seq_one_letter_code
_entity_poly.pdbx_strand_id
1 'polypeptide(L)'
;MSNKSPPPRPAPRLYLATLEVDDPAALLSELPGLLASVDIAAVLVRLKETDQRTMISRIKALAPVVQNAGAALLVDGHPEIVARGGADGAHLSDIAALEEAMPSLKPDRIAGVGGLETRHESMNAGEMGADYVLFGEPDKKGQRPSAQAIAERLDWWAELFEPPCVGFATSFEEAYDFAASGADFVLVGDLVWTDARGPKAALIEADAAIKKAFAAAAVGQS
;
A
#
# COMPACT_ATOMS: atom_id res chain seq x y z
N MET A 1 -8.72 38.80 5.19
CA MET A 1 -8.87 37.36 4.82
C MET A 1 -7.72 36.64 5.49
N SER A 2 -7.99 35.80 6.49
CA SER A 2 -6.96 35.12 7.25
C SER A 2 -6.41 34.00 6.37
N ASN A 3 -5.16 34.14 5.95
CA ASN A 3 -4.43 33.13 5.18
C ASN A 3 -4.06 31.98 6.14
N LYS A 4 -5.00 31.04 6.36
CA LYS A 4 -4.72 29.85 7.12
C LYS A 4 -3.84 28.96 6.25
N SER A 5 -2.57 28.79 6.64
CA SER A 5 -1.71 27.78 6.04
C SER A 5 -2.44 26.43 6.04
N PRO A 6 -2.33 25.64 4.98
CA PRO A 6 -2.92 24.30 4.97
C PRO A 6 -2.37 23.49 6.18
N PRO A 7 -3.17 22.58 6.74
CA PRO A 7 -2.71 21.75 7.86
C PRO A 7 -1.46 20.97 7.44
N PRO A 8 -0.51 20.74 8.35
CA PRO A 8 0.67 19.96 8.04
C PRO A 8 0.26 18.54 7.60
N ARG A 9 0.97 18.00 6.62
CA ARG A 9 0.74 16.66 6.12
C ARG A 9 0.93 15.63 7.24
N PRO A 10 0.07 14.60 7.34
CA PRO A 10 0.29 13.54 8.32
C PRO A 10 1.58 12.77 7.99
N ALA A 11 2.17 12.15 9.02
CA ALA A 11 3.36 11.32 8.81
C ALA A 11 3.03 10.12 7.91
N PRO A 12 3.88 9.79 6.94
CA PRO A 12 3.71 8.61 6.12
C PRO A 12 3.67 7.33 6.97
N ARG A 13 2.87 6.34 6.56
CA ARG A 13 2.72 5.07 7.29
C ARG A 13 3.13 3.89 6.43
N LEU A 14 3.48 2.78 7.07
CA LEU A 14 3.80 1.53 6.39
C LEU A 14 2.54 0.87 5.81
N TYR A 15 2.71 0.29 4.64
CA TYR A 15 1.79 -0.62 3.98
C TYR A 15 2.55 -1.92 3.69
N LEU A 16 2.11 -3.05 4.24
CA LEU A 16 2.81 -4.33 4.13
C LEU A 16 2.16 -5.23 3.08
N ALA A 17 2.89 -5.61 2.02
CA ALA A 17 2.46 -6.67 1.13
C ALA A 17 2.98 -8.02 1.62
N THR A 18 2.13 -9.06 1.57
CA THR A 18 2.55 -10.44 1.90
C THR A 18 3.31 -11.08 0.74
N LEU A 19 4.01 -12.16 1.00
CA LEU A 19 4.31 -13.14 -0.04
C LEU A 19 3.01 -13.78 -0.54
N GLU A 20 3.09 -14.57 -1.61
CA GLU A 20 1.94 -15.32 -2.10
C GLU A 20 1.47 -16.34 -1.05
N VAL A 21 0.22 -16.24 -0.63
CA VAL A 21 -0.38 -17.05 0.44
C VAL A 21 -1.13 -18.23 -0.16
N ASP A 22 -0.58 -19.42 0.02
CA ASP A 22 -1.26 -20.69 -0.26
C ASP A 22 -1.96 -21.23 1.00
N ASP A 23 -1.24 -21.32 2.12
CA ASP A 23 -1.76 -21.64 3.44
C ASP A 23 -1.56 -20.44 4.37
N PRO A 24 -2.62 -19.89 4.99
CA PRO A 24 -2.49 -18.74 5.87
C PRO A 24 -1.86 -19.07 7.24
N ALA A 25 -1.64 -20.34 7.60
CA ALA A 25 -1.22 -20.73 8.94
C ALA A 25 0.09 -20.09 9.39
N ALA A 26 1.12 -20.06 8.52
CA ALA A 26 2.39 -19.43 8.84
C ALA A 26 2.22 -17.92 9.04
N LEU A 27 1.49 -17.27 8.15
CA LEU A 27 1.24 -15.83 8.21
C LEU A 27 0.42 -15.45 9.45
N LEU A 28 -0.58 -16.25 9.82
CA LEU A 28 -1.37 -16.06 11.05
C LEU A 28 -0.51 -16.15 12.31
N SER A 29 0.55 -16.94 12.30
CA SER A 29 1.50 -17.04 13.40
C SER A 29 2.40 -15.80 13.52
N GLU A 30 2.79 -15.19 12.41
CA GLU A 30 3.75 -14.08 12.37
C GLU A 30 3.10 -12.70 12.45
N LEU A 31 1.96 -12.49 11.78
CA LEU A 31 1.30 -11.19 11.65
C LEU A 31 1.07 -10.47 12.98
N PRO A 32 0.59 -11.11 14.06
CA PRO A 32 0.36 -10.39 15.33
C PRO A 32 1.62 -9.72 15.87
N GLY A 33 2.78 -10.42 15.77
CA GLY A 33 4.07 -9.89 16.20
C GLY A 33 4.60 -8.75 15.32
N LEU A 34 4.31 -8.79 14.02
CA LEU A 34 4.66 -7.76 13.07
C LEU A 34 3.80 -6.50 13.25
N LEU A 35 2.48 -6.67 13.31
CA LEU A 35 1.51 -5.59 13.50
C LEU A 35 1.68 -4.86 14.83
N ALA A 36 2.15 -5.57 15.88
CA ALA A 36 2.45 -4.97 17.16
C ALA A 36 3.81 -4.25 17.22
N SER A 37 4.69 -4.43 16.22
CA SER A 37 6.05 -3.90 16.26
C SER A 37 6.19 -2.47 15.72
N VAL A 38 5.35 -2.10 14.76
CA VAL A 38 5.33 -0.78 14.09
C VAL A 38 3.91 -0.42 13.68
N ASP A 39 3.68 0.85 13.33
CA ASP A 39 2.39 1.32 12.83
C ASP A 39 2.20 0.95 11.35
N ILE A 40 1.41 -0.09 11.10
CA ILE A 40 1.05 -0.56 9.76
C ILE A 40 -0.36 -0.09 9.42
N ALA A 41 -0.50 0.71 8.37
CA ALA A 41 -1.79 1.23 7.92
C ALA A 41 -2.66 0.17 7.24
N ALA A 42 -2.03 -0.68 6.43
CA ALA A 42 -2.72 -1.70 5.66
C ALA A 42 -1.82 -2.93 5.42
N VAL A 43 -2.46 -4.06 5.18
CA VAL A 43 -1.83 -5.30 4.71
C VAL A 43 -2.45 -5.68 3.38
N LEU A 44 -1.62 -5.79 2.33
CA LEU A 44 -1.98 -6.29 1.01
C LEU A 44 -1.74 -7.79 0.96
N VAL A 45 -2.80 -8.57 0.92
CA VAL A 45 -2.69 -10.04 0.83
C VAL A 45 -2.67 -10.46 -0.62
N ARG A 46 -1.57 -11.09 -1.01
CA ARG A 46 -1.40 -11.76 -2.31
C ARG A 46 -1.79 -13.22 -2.15
N LEU A 47 -2.85 -13.64 -2.83
CA LEU A 47 -3.36 -15.00 -2.73
C LEU A 47 -2.82 -15.84 -3.89
N LYS A 48 -2.41 -17.06 -3.59
CA LYS A 48 -2.19 -18.06 -4.63
C LYS A 48 -3.52 -18.43 -5.27
N GLU A 49 -3.54 -18.37 -6.60
CA GLU A 49 -4.70 -18.71 -7.40
C GLU A 49 -5.25 -20.10 -7.09
N THR A 50 -6.56 -20.14 -6.82
CA THR A 50 -7.31 -21.36 -6.57
C THR A 50 -8.80 -21.11 -6.73
N ASP A 51 -9.67 -22.01 -6.30
CA ASP A 51 -11.11 -21.76 -6.32
C ASP A 51 -11.52 -20.63 -5.36
N GLN A 52 -12.55 -19.90 -5.75
CA GLN A 52 -13.03 -18.72 -5.02
C GLN A 52 -13.38 -19.01 -3.53
N ARG A 53 -13.92 -20.19 -3.25
CA ARG A 53 -14.29 -20.59 -1.89
C ARG A 53 -13.06 -20.69 -0.99
N THR A 54 -12.00 -21.27 -1.49
CA THR A 54 -10.70 -21.41 -0.79
C THR A 54 -10.10 -20.04 -0.55
N MET A 55 -10.05 -19.16 -1.55
CA MET A 55 -9.56 -17.78 -1.39
C MET A 55 -10.36 -17.00 -0.34
N ILE A 56 -11.68 -17.06 -0.38
CA ILE A 56 -12.55 -16.45 0.64
C ILE A 56 -12.24 -16.99 2.04
N SER A 57 -12.01 -18.29 2.16
CA SER A 57 -11.67 -18.91 3.46
C SER A 57 -10.35 -18.39 4.03
N ARG A 58 -9.33 -18.21 3.17
CA ARG A 58 -8.04 -17.62 3.55
C ARG A 58 -8.19 -16.19 4.04
N ILE A 59 -8.96 -15.36 3.32
CA ILE A 59 -9.22 -13.98 3.74
C ILE A 59 -9.98 -13.92 5.06
N LYS A 60 -11.01 -14.76 5.24
CA LYS A 60 -11.74 -14.84 6.53
C LYS A 60 -10.86 -15.20 7.71
N ALA A 61 -9.81 -15.98 7.50
CA ALA A 61 -8.87 -16.32 8.57
C ALA A 61 -7.94 -15.14 8.90
N LEU A 62 -7.52 -14.36 7.91
CA LEU A 62 -6.56 -13.25 8.06
C LEU A 62 -7.23 -11.96 8.54
N ALA A 63 -8.46 -11.67 8.09
CA ALA A 63 -9.13 -10.40 8.33
C ALA A 63 -9.20 -10.00 9.82
N PRO A 64 -9.62 -10.86 10.75
CA PRO A 64 -9.69 -10.48 12.17
C PRO A 64 -8.32 -10.11 12.76
N VAL A 65 -7.25 -10.78 12.34
CA VAL A 65 -5.90 -10.52 12.86
C VAL A 65 -5.40 -9.14 12.45
N VAL A 66 -5.61 -8.78 11.19
CA VAL A 66 -5.21 -7.48 10.63
C VAL A 66 -6.09 -6.36 11.18
N GLN A 67 -7.40 -6.53 11.09
CA GLN A 67 -8.37 -5.50 11.48
C GLN A 67 -8.38 -5.21 12.98
N ASN A 68 -8.21 -6.21 13.83
CA ASN A 68 -8.10 -6.02 15.28
C ASN A 68 -6.83 -5.27 15.70
N ALA A 69 -5.80 -5.28 14.86
CA ALA A 69 -4.59 -4.47 15.05
C ALA A 69 -4.75 -3.02 14.54
N GLY A 70 -5.89 -2.66 13.96
CA GLY A 70 -6.16 -1.32 13.43
C GLY A 70 -5.62 -1.07 12.02
N ALA A 71 -5.22 -2.13 11.30
CA ALA A 71 -4.79 -2.06 9.92
C ALA A 71 -5.93 -2.49 8.97
N ALA A 72 -5.98 -1.92 7.76
CA ALA A 72 -6.89 -2.38 6.73
C ALA A 72 -6.37 -3.65 6.05
N LEU A 73 -7.25 -4.60 5.75
CA LEU A 73 -6.91 -5.77 4.94
C LEU A 73 -7.35 -5.55 3.50
N LEU A 74 -6.40 -5.50 2.59
CA LEU A 74 -6.65 -5.38 1.15
C LEU A 74 -6.26 -6.68 0.43
N VAL A 75 -7.03 -7.03 -0.60
CA VAL A 75 -6.74 -8.18 -1.46
C VAL A 75 -6.08 -7.69 -2.74
N ASP A 76 -4.99 -8.31 -3.13
CA ASP A 76 -4.32 -8.03 -4.41
C ASP A 76 -5.13 -8.69 -5.54
N GLY A 77 -5.70 -7.88 -6.42
CA GLY A 77 -6.71 -8.36 -7.37
C GLY A 77 -8.01 -8.80 -6.68
N HIS A 78 -8.77 -9.66 -7.32
CA HIS A 78 -9.93 -10.38 -6.79
C HIS A 78 -11.00 -9.53 -6.06
N PRO A 79 -11.48 -8.42 -6.63
CA PRO A 79 -12.49 -7.58 -5.97
C PRO A 79 -13.79 -8.33 -5.63
N GLU A 80 -14.09 -9.40 -6.36
CA GLU A 80 -15.29 -10.23 -6.18
C GLU A 80 -15.30 -11.04 -4.88
N ILE A 81 -14.15 -11.26 -4.24
CA ILE A 81 -14.10 -11.99 -2.95
C ILE A 81 -14.06 -11.05 -1.73
N VAL A 82 -13.83 -9.76 -1.91
CA VAL A 82 -13.62 -8.78 -0.83
C VAL A 82 -14.76 -8.80 0.17
N ALA A 83 -15.99 -8.57 -0.28
CA ALA A 83 -17.16 -8.51 0.60
C ALA A 83 -17.42 -9.84 1.32
N ARG A 84 -17.29 -10.97 0.61
CA ARG A 84 -17.54 -12.30 1.17
C ARG A 84 -16.42 -12.77 2.09
N GLY A 85 -15.20 -12.33 1.85
CA GLY A 85 -14.01 -12.58 2.67
C GLY A 85 -13.93 -11.72 3.92
N GLY A 86 -14.64 -10.58 3.93
CA GLY A 86 -14.58 -9.60 5.02
C GLY A 86 -13.34 -8.70 4.96
N ALA A 87 -12.71 -8.57 3.79
CA ALA A 87 -11.63 -7.61 3.58
C ALA A 87 -12.17 -6.17 3.45
N ASP A 88 -11.32 -5.18 3.68
CA ASP A 88 -11.67 -3.77 3.63
C ASP A 88 -11.65 -3.21 2.20
N GLY A 89 -11.00 -3.91 1.26
CA GLY A 89 -10.93 -3.50 -0.13
C GLY A 89 -10.03 -4.38 -0.99
N ALA A 90 -9.76 -3.89 -2.20
CA ALA A 90 -8.86 -4.53 -3.15
C ALA A 90 -7.86 -3.53 -3.73
N HIS A 91 -6.71 -4.04 -4.14
CA HIS A 91 -5.73 -3.37 -4.98
C HIS A 91 -5.83 -3.89 -6.41
N LEU A 92 -6.00 -2.99 -7.38
CA LEU A 92 -6.23 -3.28 -8.79
C LEU A 92 -4.97 -2.99 -9.60
N SER A 93 -4.70 -3.81 -10.62
CA SER A 93 -3.46 -3.81 -11.38
C SER A 93 -3.38 -2.73 -12.48
N ASP A 94 -4.49 -2.11 -12.84
CA ASP A 94 -4.58 -1.12 -13.92
C ASP A 94 -5.94 -0.38 -13.91
N ILE A 95 -6.09 0.60 -14.79
CA ILE A 95 -7.31 1.41 -14.94
C ILE A 95 -8.53 0.57 -15.33
N ALA A 96 -8.37 -0.39 -16.21
CA ALA A 96 -9.49 -1.20 -16.67
C ALA A 96 -10.03 -2.10 -15.53
N ALA A 97 -9.12 -2.70 -14.75
CA ALA A 97 -9.48 -3.46 -13.57
C ALA A 97 -10.16 -2.58 -12.50
N LEU A 98 -9.70 -1.33 -12.33
CA LEU A 98 -10.34 -0.37 -11.43
C LEU A 98 -11.78 -0.09 -11.89
N GLU A 99 -11.99 0.27 -13.16
CA GLU A 99 -13.30 0.57 -13.72
C GLU A 99 -14.29 -0.58 -13.52
N GLU A 100 -13.85 -1.81 -13.79
CA GLU A 100 -14.67 -3.02 -13.61
C GLU A 100 -15.02 -3.29 -12.14
N ALA A 101 -14.06 -3.03 -11.21
CA ALA A 101 -14.22 -3.32 -9.80
C ALA A 101 -15.06 -2.29 -9.03
N MET A 102 -15.08 -1.02 -9.47
CA MET A 102 -15.74 0.09 -8.78
C MET A 102 -17.17 -0.19 -8.33
N PRO A 103 -18.09 -0.77 -9.18
CA PRO A 103 -19.46 -1.04 -8.75
C PRO A 103 -19.57 -2.05 -7.60
N SER A 104 -18.57 -2.92 -7.43
CA SER A 104 -18.57 -3.94 -6.37
C SER A 104 -17.89 -3.48 -5.08
N LEU A 105 -17.02 -2.47 -5.17
CA LEU A 105 -16.26 -1.96 -4.03
C LEU A 105 -16.88 -0.71 -3.41
N LYS A 106 -17.39 0.21 -4.23
CA LYS A 106 -17.91 1.48 -3.74
C LYS A 106 -19.39 1.39 -3.35
N PRO A 107 -19.83 2.20 -2.34
CA PRO A 107 -19.03 3.17 -1.57
C PRO A 107 -18.30 2.59 -0.34
N ASP A 108 -18.53 1.32 0.00
CA ASP A 108 -18.22 0.77 1.33
C ASP A 108 -16.81 0.17 1.45
N ARG A 109 -16.10 0.00 0.32
CA ARG A 109 -14.82 -0.70 0.26
C ARG A 109 -13.74 0.15 -0.39
N ILE A 110 -12.50 -0.09 0.02
CA ILE A 110 -11.32 0.57 -0.52
C ILE A 110 -11.02 0.04 -1.92
N ALA A 111 -10.88 0.94 -2.88
CA ALA A 111 -10.43 0.65 -4.24
C ALA A 111 -9.10 1.34 -4.48
N GLY A 112 -8.00 0.62 -4.35
CA GLY A 112 -6.67 1.10 -4.69
C GLY A 112 -6.24 0.63 -6.07
N VAL A 113 -5.33 1.36 -6.71
CA VAL A 113 -4.86 0.99 -8.05
C VAL A 113 -3.37 1.28 -8.24
N GLY A 114 -2.69 0.33 -8.88
CA GLY A 114 -1.32 0.44 -9.36
C GLY A 114 -1.22 0.25 -10.86
N GLY A 115 -0.02 -0.11 -11.35
CA GLY A 115 0.22 -0.34 -12.78
C GLY A 115 -0.02 0.87 -13.68
N LEU A 116 -0.01 2.08 -13.11
CA LEU A 116 -0.28 3.34 -13.83
C LEU A 116 1.00 3.81 -14.53
N GLU A 117 1.06 3.64 -15.85
CA GLU A 117 2.28 3.94 -16.62
C GLU A 117 2.43 5.44 -16.87
N THR A 118 1.32 6.17 -17.02
CA THR A 118 1.31 7.59 -17.38
C THR A 118 0.69 8.47 -16.28
N ARG A 119 1.02 9.77 -16.29
CA ARG A 119 0.34 10.76 -15.46
C ARG A 119 -1.15 10.86 -15.77
N HIS A 120 -1.52 10.69 -17.02
CA HIS A 120 -2.91 10.73 -17.46
C HIS A 120 -3.73 9.58 -16.84
N GLU A 121 -3.19 8.36 -16.83
CA GLU A 121 -3.83 7.23 -16.15
C GLU A 121 -3.98 7.47 -14.65
N SER A 122 -2.95 8.05 -14.02
CA SER A 122 -3.02 8.39 -12.59
C SER A 122 -4.14 9.40 -12.31
N MET A 123 -4.28 10.44 -13.15
CA MET A 123 -5.37 11.42 -13.04
C MET A 123 -6.73 10.76 -13.23
N ASN A 124 -6.88 9.92 -14.26
CA ASN A 124 -8.12 9.18 -14.50
C ASN A 124 -8.51 8.30 -13.31
N ALA A 125 -7.53 7.63 -12.67
CA ALA A 125 -7.79 6.83 -11.47
C ALA A 125 -8.37 7.68 -10.34
N GLY A 126 -7.82 8.86 -10.09
CA GLY A 126 -8.33 9.81 -9.10
C GLY A 126 -9.74 10.31 -9.44
N GLU A 127 -9.99 10.67 -10.71
CA GLU A 127 -11.32 11.11 -11.20
C GLU A 127 -12.38 10.01 -11.10
N MET A 128 -11.99 8.76 -11.29
CA MET A 128 -12.86 7.59 -11.11
C MET A 128 -13.17 7.30 -9.63
N GLY A 129 -12.49 7.95 -8.68
CA GLY A 129 -12.72 7.79 -7.25
C GLY A 129 -11.91 6.67 -6.60
N ALA A 130 -10.72 6.36 -7.10
CA ALA A 130 -9.77 5.51 -6.40
C ALA A 130 -9.44 6.11 -5.02
N ASP A 131 -9.37 5.27 -3.99
CA ASP A 131 -9.01 5.72 -2.63
C ASP A 131 -7.51 5.95 -2.47
N TYR A 132 -6.69 5.35 -3.30
CA TYR A 132 -5.26 5.64 -3.42
C TYR A 132 -4.73 5.21 -4.79
N VAL A 133 -3.62 5.81 -5.18
CA VAL A 133 -2.80 5.40 -6.32
C VAL A 133 -1.46 4.87 -5.84
N LEU A 134 -0.93 3.84 -6.52
CA LEU A 134 0.34 3.24 -6.16
C LEU A 134 1.34 3.37 -7.32
N PHE A 135 2.56 3.81 -7.00
CA PHE A 135 3.64 3.98 -7.95
C PHE A 135 4.83 3.07 -7.62
N GLY A 136 5.45 2.51 -8.65
CA GLY A 136 6.70 1.76 -8.54
C GLY A 136 6.54 0.25 -8.52
N GLU A 137 5.36 -0.29 -8.77
CA GLU A 137 5.19 -1.72 -9.00
C GLU A 137 5.87 -2.15 -10.30
N PRO A 138 6.41 -3.37 -10.34
CA PRO A 138 6.87 -3.96 -11.60
C PRO A 138 5.70 -4.17 -12.57
N ASP A 139 5.95 -3.96 -13.84
CA ASP A 139 5.01 -4.34 -14.90
C ASP A 139 4.92 -5.86 -15.06
N LYS A 140 4.08 -6.33 -15.98
CA LYS A 140 3.90 -7.76 -16.30
C LYS A 140 5.19 -8.45 -16.79
N LYS A 141 6.24 -7.68 -17.12
CA LYS A 141 7.56 -8.19 -17.52
C LYS A 141 8.59 -8.11 -16.40
N GLY A 142 8.18 -7.68 -15.21
CA GLY A 142 9.05 -7.47 -14.07
C GLY A 142 9.89 -6.19 -14.14
N GLN A 143 9.59 -5.28 -15.07
CA GLN A 143 10.27 -4.00 -15.19
C GLN A 143 9.55 -2.94 -14.37
N ARG A 144 10.33 -2.12 -13.66
CA ARG A 144 9.79 -0.98 -12.90
C ARG A 144 10.57 0.30 -13.27
N PRO A 145 9.96 1.48 -13.09
CA PRO A 145 10.67 2.75 -13.22
C PRO A 145 11.85 2.83 -12.24
N SER A 146 12.82 3.72 -12.53
CA SER A 146 13.88 4.00 -11.56
C SER A 146 13.32 4.61 -10.28
N ALA A 147 14.03 4.45 -9.15
CA ALA A 147 13.65 5.05 -7.88
C ALA A 147 13.42 6.56 -8.00
N GLN A 148 14.29 7.26 -8.76
CA GLN A 148 14.12 8.68 -9.04
C GLN A 148 12.82 8.99 -9.77
N ALA A 149 12.48 8.24 -10.82
CA ALA A 149 11.24 8.47 -11.58
C ALA A 149 9.98 8.20 -10.74
N ILE A 150 10.05 7.27 -9.80
CA ILE A 150 8.98 7.00 -8.85
C ILE A 150 8.86 8.17 -7.86
N ALA A 151 9.97 8.62 -7.29
CA ALA A 151 10.03 9.77 -6.38
C ALA A 151 9.47 11.05 -7.01
N GLU A 152 9.85 11.36 -8.26
CA GLU A 152 9.32 12.50 -9.03
C GLU A 152 7.81 12.39 -9.28
N ARG A 153 7.29 11.18 -9.43
CA ARG A 153 5.85 10.95 -9.61
C ARG A 153 5.08 11.08 -8.31
N LEU A 154 5.64 10.62 -7.19
CA LEU A 154 5.08 10.80 -5.85
C LEU A 154 5.01 12.29 -5.49
N ASP A 155 6.09 13.03 -5.67
CA ASP A 155 6.17 14.46 -5.41
C ASP A 155 5.12 15.24 -6.23
N TRP A 156 5.07 14.97 -7.54
CA TRP A 156 4.06 15.56 -8.43
C TRP A 156 2.63 15.27 -7.98
N TRP A 157 2.32 14.02 -7.63
CA TRP A 157 0.98 13.65 -7.18
C TRP A 157 0.63 14.30 -5.85
N ALA A 158 1.55 14.24 -4.93
CA ALA A 158 1.42 14.77 -3.61
C ALA A 158 1.16 16.28 -3.55
N GLU A 159 1.67 17.04 -4.51
CA GLU A 159 1.44 18.49 -4.60
C GLU A 159 0.10 18.86 -5.21
N LEU A 160 -0.46 18.04 -6.09
CA LEU A 160 -1.57 18.44 -6.97
C LEU A 160 -2.88 17.69 -6.71
N PHE A 161 -2.86 16.55 -6.02
CA PHE A 161 -4.02 15.68 -5.90
C PHE A 161 -4.35 15.35 -4.44
N GLU A 162 -5.67 15.20 -4.17
CA GLU A 162 -6.17 14.87 -2.83
C GLU A 162 -6.09 13.38 -2.48
N PRO A 163 -6.37 12.43 -3.42
CA PRO A 163 -6.26 11.01 -3.10
C PRO A 163 -4.85 10.64 -2.66
N PRO A 164 -4.68 9.85 -1.58
CA PRO A 164 -3.38 9.42 -1.11
C PRO A 164 -2.55 8.69 -2.17
N CYS A 165 -1.23 8.83 -2.11
CA CYS A 165 -0.32 8.06 -2.95
C CYS A 165 0.56 7.13 -2.13
N VAL A 166 0.87 5.99 -2.74
CA VAL A 166 1.69 4.91 -2.18
C VAL A 166 2.95 4.76 -3.03
N GLY A 167 4.12 4.72 -2.39
CA GLY A 167 5.38 4.36 -3.04
C GLY A 167 5.74 2.90 -2.75
N PHE A 168 5.93 2.06 -3.77
CA PHE A 168 6.41 0.68 -3.61
C PHE A 168 7.93 0.65 -3.50
N ALA A 169 8.43 0.43 -2.28
CA ALA A 169 9.86 0.40 -1.97
C ALA A 169 10.42 -1.03 -1.98
N THR A 170 11.58 -1.20 -2.63
CA THR A 170 12.34 -2.46 -2.69
C THR A 170 13.64 -2.40 -1.89
N SER A 171 13.94 -1.25 -1.29
CA SER A 171 15.05 -1.05 -0.36
C SER A 171 14.67 -0.08 0.76
N PHE A 172 15.44 -0.06 1.86
CA PHE A 172 15.24 0.91 2.93
C PHE A 172 15.56 2.35 2.50
N GLU A 173 16.46 2.52 1.54
CA GLU A 173 16.76 3.81 0.91
C GLU A 173 15.57 4.32 0.13
N GLU A 174 14.95 3.48 -0.70
CA GLU A 174 13.69 3.84 -1.40
C GLU A 174 12.56 4.15 -0.41
N ALA A 175 12.46 3.43 0.71
CA ALA A 175 11.45 3.72 1.73
C ALA A 175 11.63 5.14 2.32
N TYR A 176 12.89 5.55 2.55
CA TYR A 176 13.21 6.92 2.94
C TYR A 176 12.86 7.92 1.83
N ASP A 177 13.33 7.70 0.61
CA ASP A 177 13.20 8.63 -0.51
C ASP A 177 11.73 8.85 -0.89
N PHE A 178 10.91 7.78 -0.90
CA PHE A 178 9.50 7.90 -1.23
C PHE A 178 8.71 8.63 -0.15
N ALA A 179 9.03 8.39 1.11
CA ALA A 179 8.46 9.16 2.21
C ALA A 179 8.85 10.65 2.14
N ALA A 180 10.12 10.95 1.79
CA ALA A 180 10.60 12.32 1.58
C ALA A 180 9.93 13.01 0.38
N SER A 181 9.57 12.24 -0.66
CA SER A 181 8.90 12.71 -1.88
C SER A 181 7.37 12.78 -1.75
N GLY A 182 6.85 12.74 -0.53
CA GLY A 182 5.43 12.99 -0.26
C GLY A 182 4.50 11.79 -0.40
N ALA A 183 4.99 10.56 -0.43
CA ALA A 183 4.12 9.40 -0.30
C ALA A 183 3.36 9.46 1.04
N ASP A 184 2.06 9.19 1.01
CA ASP A 184 1.25 9.06 2.24
C ASP A 184 1.44 7.68 2.88
N PHE A 185 1.73 6.68 2.06
CA PHE A 185 2.07 5.33 2.49
C PHE A 185 3.28 4.80 1.71
N VAL A 186 4.10 4.00 2.37
CA VAL A 186 5.20 3.27 1.73
C VAL A 186 4.90 1.79 1.81
N LEU A 187 4.69 1.16 0.64
CA LEU A 187 4.47 -0.27 0.54
C LEU A 187 5.81 -0.99 0.51
N VAL A 188 5.96 -1.97 1.38
CA VAL A 188 7.09 -2.89 1.46
C VAL A 188 6.59 -4.34 1.35
N GLY A 189 7.30 -5.16 0.63
CA GLY A 189 6.95 -6.58 0.41
C GLY A 189 8.17 -7.47 0.59
N ASP A 190 8.73 -7.98 -0.51
CA ASP A 190 9.86 -8.92 -0.49
C ASP A 190 11.05 -8.40 0.33
N LEU A 191 11.29 -7.10 0.35
CA LEU A 191 12.27 -6.44 1.24
C LEU A 191 12.16 -6.90 2.69
N VAL A 192 10.92 -7.10 3.16
CA VAL A 192 10.65 -7.51 4.55
C VAL A 192 10.80 -9.02 4.72
N TRP A 193 10.23 -9.79 3.81
CA TRP A 193 10.15 -11.23 3.96
C TRP A 193 11.45 -11.97 3.65
N THR A 194 12.35 -11.36 2.85
CA THR A 194 13.64 -11.94 2.47
C THR A 194 14.82 -11.43 3.29
N ASP A 195 14.59 -10.52 4.25
CA ASP A 195 15.66 -10.00 5.11
C ASP A 195 16.24 -11.11 6.00
N ALA A 196 17.56 -11.25 5.99
CA ALA A 196 18.26 -12.29 6.75
C ALA A 196 18.07 -12.19 8.28
N ARG A 197 17.68 -11.01 8.79
CA ARG A 197 17.40 -10.76 10.22
C ARG A 197 15.96 -11.08 10.60
N GLY A 198 15.15 -11.44 9.62
CA GLY A 198 13.73 -11.72 9.74
C GLY A 198 12.82 -10.50 9.55
N PRO A 199 11.52 -10.75 9.27
CA PRO A 199 10.58 -9.71 8.83
C PRO A 199 10.36 -8.61 9.87
N LYS A 200 10.41 -8.92 11.15
CA LYS A 200 10.25 -7.91 12.21
C LYS A 200 11.37 -6.88 12.21
N ALA A 201 12.62 -7.31 12.05
CA ALA A 201 13.76 -6.40 12.02
C ALA A 201 13.70 -5.49 10.79
N ALA A 202 13.34 -6.05 9.64
CA ALA A 202 13.18 -5.29 8.40
C ALA A 202 12.04 -4.26 8.48
N LEU A 203 10.88 -4.62 9.07
CA LEU A 203 9.79 -3.67 9.29
C LEU A 203 10.18 -2.50 10.19
N ILE A 204 10.89 -2.78 11.29
CA ILE A 204 11.36 -1.73 12.20
C ILE A 204 12.33 -0.78 11.46
N GLU A 205 13.21 -1.29 10.60
CA GLU A 205 14.12 -0.47 9.82
C GLU A 205 13.39 0.36 8.75
N ALA A 206 12.43 -0.22 8.06
CA ALA A 206 11.60 0.51 7.09
C ALA A 206 10.81 1.64 7.77
N ASP A 207 10.17 1.39 8.91
CA ASP A 207 9.46 2.39 9.70
C ASP A 207 10.40 3.52 10.17
N ALA A 208 11.61 3.15 10.63
CA ALA A 208 12.60 4.13 11.03
C ALA A 208 13.08 5.00 9.88
N ALA A 209 13.24 4.43 8.67
CA ALA A 209 13.59 5.18 7.46
C ALA A 209 12.50 6.19 7.09
N ILE A 210 11.24 5.78 7.10
CA ILE A 210 10.07 6.64 6.83
C ILE A 210 9.98 7.79 7.84
N LYS A 211 10.07 7.49 9.14
CA LYS A 211 10.03 8.50 10.20
C LYS A 211 11.19 9.49 10.11
N LYS A 212 12.38 9.02 9.77
CA LYS A 212 13.54 9.88 9.55
C LYS A 212 13.35 10.84 8.39
N ALA A 213 12.77 10.37 7.27
CA ALA A 213 12.46 11.21 6.12
C ALA A 213 11.45 12.31 6.49
N PHE A 214 10.38 11.96 7.18
CA PHE A 214 9.36 12.91 7.61
C PHE A 214 9.92 13.97 8.58
N ALA A 215 10.75 13.56 9.54
CA ALA A 215 11.39 14.49 10.47
C ALA A 215 12.35 15.46 9.76
N ALA A 216 13.09 15.00 8.74
CA ALA A 216 13.97 15.85 7.96
C ALA A 216 13.22 16.90 7.15
N ALA A 217 12.07 16.53 6.56
CA ALA A 217 11.20 17.45 5.81
C ALA A 217 10.62 18.56 6.73
N ALA A 218 10.24 18.23 7.96
CA ALA A 218 9.70 19.18 8.93
C ALA A 218 10.74 20.24 9.35
N VAL A 219 12.02 19.89 9.42
CA VAL A 219 13.11 20.83 9.75
C VAL A 219 13.42 21.78 8.60
N GLY A 220 13.28 21.33 7.35
CA GLY A 220 13.54 22.16 6.16
C GLY A 220 12.49 23.23 5.88
N GLN A 221 11.33 23.19 6.55
CA GLN A 221 10.22 24.14 6.39
C GLN A 221 10.16 25.21 7.51
N SER A 222 11.08 25.17 8.45
CA SER A 222 11.21 26.13 9.57
C SER A 222 12.24 27.21 9.29
#